data_1586689460cc3726a27df4b0f2e32083
#
_entry.id   1586689460cc3726a27df4b0f2e32083
#
_cell.length_a   1.000
_cell.length_b   1.000
_cell.length_c   1.000
_cell.angle_alpha   90.00
_cell.angle_beta   90.00
_cell.angle_gamma   90.00
#
_symmetry.space_group_name_H-M   'P 1'
#
loop_
_entity.id
_entity.type
_entity.pdbx_description
1 polymer ?
#
loop_
_entity_poly.entity_id
_entity_poly.type
_entity_poly.pdbx_seq_one_letter_code
_entity_poly.pdbx_strand_id
1 'polypeptide(L)'
;SKMTIVGEGLDAAKRGTFTGQELLDGYEQSMNSLTGIPLLFPILGETGCRLAEVVGLRVEDVDLDAQVLHIRPNDKRRLKTTGSERSLPLTHMACLALTKAMAYSDDEWIFPRYIKDDGCYATHASNALAKWTKRRWGMTAHSLRHTFRDRLRAAEVPLEAIDQLGGWSSVSNIGSRYG
;
A
#
# COMPACT_ATOMS: atom_id res chain seq x y z
N SER A 1 11.72 -18.72 -24.79
CA SER A 1 10.90 -17.52 -24.65
C SER A 1 9.64 -17.78 -23.83
N LYS A 2 8.79 -18.74 -24.20
CA LYS A 2 7.60 -19.09 -23.43
C LYS A 2 7.93 -19.59 -22.03
N MET A 3 9.01 -20.35 -21.87
CA MET A 3 9.45 -20.82 -20.56
C MET A 3 9.94 -19.70 -19.67
N THR A 4 10.59 -18.68 -20.23
CA THR A 4 11.05 -17.51 -19.48
C THR A 4 9.89 -16.70 -18.91
N ILE A 5 8.83 -16.49 -19.71
CA ILE A 5 7.64 -15.76 -19.29
C ILE A 5 6.90 -16.52 -18.16
N VAL A 6 6.74 -17.82 -18.31
CA VAL A 6 6.11 -18.67 -17.29
C VAL A 6 6.97 -18.72 -16.03
N GLY A 7 8.30 -18.77 -16.18
CA GLY A 7 9.25 -18.74 -15.07
C GLY A 7 9.20 -17.44 -14.29
N GLU A 8 9.10 -16.32 -14.95
CA GLU A 8 8.97 -15.00 -14.31
C GLU A 8 7.72 -14.91 -13.44
N GLY A 9 6.56 -15.34 -13.95
CA GLY A 9 5.31 -15.31 -13.20
C GLY A 9 5.36 -16.23 -11.98
N LEU A 10 5.90 -17.44 -12.12
CA LEU A 10 6.07 -18.38 -11.02
C LEU A 10 7.07 -17.87 -10.00
N ASP A 11 8.18 -17.29 -10.43
CA ASP A 11 9.19 -16.72 -9.52
C ASP A 11 8.66 -15.53 -8.75
N ALA A 12 7.90 -14.64 -9.38
CA ALA A 12 7.24 -13.52 -8.71
C ALA A 12 6.26 -14.03 -7.64
N ALA A 13 5.43 -15.03 -7.95
CA ALA A 13 4.51 -15.64 -7.02
C ALA A 13 5.23 -16.32 -5.84
N LYS A 14 6.32 -17.07 -6.12
CA LYS A 14 7.14 -17.70 -5.07
C LYS A 14 7.77 -16.67 -4.13
N ARG A 15 8.21 -15.55 -4.66
CA ARG A 15 8.79 -14.45 -3.88
C ARG A 15 7.74 -13.58 -3.19
N GLY A 16 6.47 -13.76 -3.52
CA GLY A 16 5.38 -12.94 -3.00
C GLY A 16 5.42 -11.51 -3.52
N THR A 17 5.85 -11.30 -4.78
CA THR A 17 5.93 -9.99 -5.42
C THR A 17 5.21 -9.97 -6.75
N PHE A 18 4.73 -8.79 -7.13
CA PHE A 18 4.13 -8.53 -8.43
C PHE A 18 5.21 -8.17 -9.45
N THR A 19 5.01 -8.56 -10.71
CA THR A 19 5.82 -8.04 -11.80
C THR A 19 5.41 -6.60 -12.13
N GLY A 20 6.27 -5.86 -12.85
CA GLY A 20 5.94 -4.52 -13.32
C GLY A 20 4.69 -4.48 -14.17
N GLN A 21 4.50 -5.46 -15.05
CA GLN A 21 3.31 -5.53 -15.90
C GLN A 21 2.04 -5.81 -15.09
N GLU A 22 2.12 -6.69 -14.10
CA GLU A 22 0.99 -6.96 -13.20
C GLU A 22 0.59 -5.72 -12.42
N LEU A 23 1.56 -4.92 -11.96
CA LEU A 23 1.27 -3.64 -11.31
C LEU A 23 0.53 -2.69 -12.25
N LEU A 24 1.03 -2.50 -13.46
CA LEU A 24 0.42 -1.61 -14.44
C LEU A 24 -1.00 -2.05 -14.79
N ASP A 25 -1.20 -3.34 -15.04
CA ASP A 25 -2.51 -3.91 -15.33
C ASP A 25 -3.47 -3.71 -14.15
N GLY A 26 -2.98 -3.93 -12.95
CA GLY A 26 -3.75 -3.73 -11.73
C GLY A 26 -4.13 -2.27 -11.49
N TYR A 27 -3.23 -1.34 -11.76
CA TYR A 27 -3.50 0.09 -11.66
C TYR A 27 -4.58 0.51 -12.65
N GLU A 28 -4.48 0.07 -13.90
CA GLU A 28 -5.46 0.37 -14.93
C GLU A 28 -6.85 -0.18 -14.55
N GLN A 29 -6.91 -1.45 -14.16
CA GLN A 29 -8.17 -2.09 -13.76
C GLN A 29 -8.78 -1.43 -12.53
N SER A 30 -7.95 -1.05 -11.56
CA SER A 30 -8.41 -0.37 -10.34
C SER A 30 -9.03 0.99 -10.64
N MET A 31 -8.36 1.76 -11.49
CA MET A 31 -8.84 3.10 -11.85
C MET A 31 -10.13 3.06 -12.66
N ASN A 32 -10.43 1.94 -13.31
CA ASN A 32 -11.67 1.73 -14.03
C ASN A 32 -12.78 1.09 -13.18
N SER A 33 -12.49 0.80 -11.91
CA SER A 33 -13.46 0.19 -11.01
C SER A 33 -14.57 1.16 -10.62
N LEU A 34 -15.76 0.61 -10.43
CA LEU A 34 -16.93 1.34 -9.95
C LEU A 34 -17.03 1.36 -8.41
N THR A 35 -16.11 0.70 -7.71
CA THR A 35 -16.09 0.63 -6.25
C THR A 35 -14.73 1.07 -5.71
N GLY A 36 -14.70 1.44 -4.42
CA GLY A 36 -13.48 1.96 -3.80
C GLY A 36 -12.43 0.89 -3.48
N ILE A 37 -12.83 -0.37 -3.29
CA ILE A 37 -11.92 -1.43 -2.82
C ILE A 37 -10.73 -1.66 -3.76
N PRO A 38 -10.89 -1.80 -5.08
CA PRO A 38 -9.74 -1.98 -5.94
C PRO A 38 -8.75 -0.80 -5.94
N LEU A 39 -9.19 0.40 -5.53
CA LEU A 39 -8.29 1.55 -5.42
C LEU A 39 -7.22 1.37 -4.34
N LEU A 40 -7.43 0.47 -3.38
CA LEU A 40 -6.39 0.09 -2.42
C LEU A 40 -5.16 -0.48 -3.13
N PHE A 41 -5.34 -1.12 -4.28
CA PHE A 41 -4.23 -1.75 -5.02
C PHE A 41 -3.17 -0.72 -5.44
N PRO A 42 -3.49 0.34 -6.22
CA PRO A 42 -2.49 1.35 -6.57
C PRO A 42 -1.99 2.16 -5.37
N ILE A 43 -2.84 2.44 -4.39
CA ILE A 43 -2.41 3.16 -3.19
C ILE A 43 -1.33 2.37 -2.46
N LEU A 44 -1.55 1.08 -2.24
CA LEU A 44 -0.58 0.21 -1.57
C LEU A 44 0.66 -0.03 -2.43
N GLY A 45 0.49 -0.22 -3.73
CA GLY A 45 1.59 -0.44 -4.66
C GLY A 45 2.54 0.74 -4.75
N GLU A 46 2.02 1.96 -4.63
CA GLU A 46 2.78 3.20 -4.79
C GLU A 46 3.29 3.79 -3.47
N THR A 47 2.84 3.28 -2.34
CA THR A 47 3.27 3.78 -1.03
C THR A 47 3.99 2.74 -0.19
N GLY A 48 3.77 1.46 -0.46
CA GLY A 48 4.30 0.37 0.36
C GLY A 48 3.69 0.28 1.75
N CYS A 49 2.64 1.03 2.03
CA CYS A 49 1.96 1.02 3.32
C CYS A 49 1.38 -0.34 3.67
N ARG A 50 1.16 -0.57 4.97
CA ARG A 50 0.34 -1.69 5.43
C ARG A 50 -1.12 -1.39 5.09
N LEU A 51 -1.88 -2.44 4.80
CA LEU A 51 -3.30 -2.28 4.44
C LEU A 51 -4.07 -1.51 5.51
N ALA A 52 -3.88 -1.85 6.79
CA ALA A 52 -4.58 -1.18 7.89
C ALA A 52 -4.24 0.31 7.96
N GLU A 53 -3.02 0.69 7.60
CA GLU A 53 -2.61 2.10 7.56
C GLU A 53 -3.46 2.88 6.56
N VAL A 54 -3.67 2.32 5.38
CA VAL A 54 -4.45 2.98 4.32
C VAL A 54 -5.95 2.94 4.61
N VAL A 55 -6.47 1.80 5.07
CA VAL A 55 -7.91 1.65 5.36
C VAL A 55 -8.35 2.61 6.48
N GLY A 56 -7.47 2.89 7.42
CA GLY A 56 -7.75 3.81 8.53
C GLY A 56 -7.40 5.27 8.28
N LEU A 57 -7.13 5.67 7.04
CA LEU A 57 -6.82 7.06 6.70
C LEU A 57 -8.04 7.97 6.82
N ARG A 58 -7.81 9.16 7.38
CA ARG A 58 -8.72 10.28 7.26
C ARG A 58 -8.37 11.10 6.03
N VAL A 59 -9.33 11.80 5.49
CA VAL A 59 -9.08 12.74 4.37
C VAL A 59 -8.00 13.76 4.74
N GLU A 60 -7.98 14.24 5.99
CA GLU A 60 -6.98 15.19 6.47
C GLU A 60 -5.54 14.65 6.48
N ASP A 61 -5.36 13.32 6.40
CA ASP A 61 -4.04 12.70 6.33
C ASP A 61 -3.39 12.82 4.94
N VAL A 62 -4.15 13.24 3.94
CA VAL A 62 -3.69 13.37 2.56
C VAL A 62 -3.57 14.85 2.20
N ASP A 63 -2.34 15.27 1.94
CA ASP A 63 -2.06 16.62 1.43
C ASP A 63 -1.76 16.51 -0.07
N LEU A 64 -2.77 16.73 -0.90
CA LEU A 64 -2.63 16.61 -2.36
C LEU A 64 -1.79 17.74 -2.95
N ASP A 65 -1.81 18.92 -2.36
CA ASP A 65 -1.03 20.07 -2.84
C ASP A 65 0.47 19.81 -2.64
N ALA A 66 0.84 19.35 -1.44
CA ALA A 66 2.21 18.99 -1.13
C ALA A 66 2.59 17.60 -1.64
N GLN A 67 1.62 16.78 -2.06
CA GLN A 67 1.81 15.39 -2.44
C GLN A 67 2.45 14.56 -1.32
N VAL A 68 1.89 14.66 -0.12
CA VAL A 68 2.37 13.98 1.08
C VAL A 68 1.22 13.22 1.73
N LEU A 69 1.53 12.03 2.20
CA LEU A 69 0.64 11.19 3.01
C LEU A 69 1.19 11.13 4.44
N HIS A 70 0.33 11.36 5.41
CA HIS A 70 0.68 11.26 6.82
C HIS A 70 0.10 9.97 7.40
N ILE A 71 0.98 9.07 7.83
CA ILE A 71 0.59 7.86 8.56
C ILE A 71 0.76 8.16 10.04
N ARG A 72 -0.35 8.25 10.74
CA ARG A 72 -0.38 8.61 12.17
C ARG A 72 -1.53 7.89 12.87
N PRO A 73 -1.41 7.61 14.17
CA PRO A 73 -2.49 6.95 14.90
C PRO A 73 -3.72 7.87 14.99
N ASN A 74 -4.89 7.28 15.10
CA ASN A 74 -6.14 7.98 15.33
C ASN A 74 -7.04 7.17 16.27
N ASP A 75 -8.22 7.69 16.59
CA ASP A 75 -9.13 7.05 17.54
C ASP A 75 -9.72 5.71 17.03
N LYS A 76 -9.66 5.45 15.74
CA LYS A 76 -10.20 4.20 15.14
C LYS A 76 -9.13 3.21 14.76
N ARG A 77 -7.89 3.66 14.54
CA ARG A 77 -6.82 2.80 14.07
C ARG A 77 -5.50 3.14 14.77
N ARG A 78 -4.96 2.16 15.48
CA ARG A 78 -3.59 2.21 16.00
C ARG A 78 -2.59 1.81 14.92
N LEU A 79 -1.36 2.22 15.09
CA LEU A 79 -0.26 1.74 14.24
C LEU A 79 0.38 0.51 14.88
N LYS A 80 0.93 -0.37 14.04
CA LYS A 80 1.53 -1.63 14.48
C LYS A 80 2.72 -1.42 15.43
N THR A 81 3.52 -0.38 15.15
CA THR A 81 4.71 -0.03 15.94
C THR A 81 4.83 1.49 16.04
N THR A 82 5.58 1.98 17.04
CA THR A 82 5.86 3.41 17.18
C THR A 82 6.61 3.99 15.97
N GLY A 83 7.50 3.18 15.36
CA GLY A 83 8.23 3.58 14.15
C GLY A 83 7.40 3.60 12.88
N SER A 84 6.13 3.19 12.95
CA SER A 84 5.22 3.22 11.79
C SER A 84 4.70 4.63 11.49
N GLU A 85 4.67 5.53 12.48
CA GLU A 85 4.26 6.91 12.26
C GLU A 85 5.28 7.62 11.38
N ARG A 86 4.81 8.17 10.27
CA ARG A 86 5.68 8.77 9.27
C ARG A 86 4.89 9.59 8.27
N SER A 87 5.61 10.44 7.53
CA SER A 87 5.09 11.11 6.35
C SER A 87 5.86 10.62 5.15
N LEU A 88 5.17 10.37 4.05
CA LEU A 88 5.80 9.88 2.84
C LEU A 88 5.30 10.62 1.61
N PRO A 89 6.18 10.78 0.58
CA PRO A 89 5.77 11.43 -0.65
C PRO A 89 4.80 10.54 -1.42
N LEU A 90 3.86 11.19 -2.10
CA LEU A 90 2.90 10.51 -2.96
C LEU A 90 3.34 10.63 -4.42
N THR A 91 3.32 9.51 -5.12
CA THR A 91 3.48 9.52 -6.58
C THR A 91 2.22 10.07 -7.24
N HIS A 92 2.32 10.44 -8.50
CA HIS A 92 1.17 10.91 -9.26
C HIS A 92 0.03 9.88 -9.27
N MET A 93 0.37 8.59 -9.47
CA MET A 93 -0.62 7.51 -9.45
C MET A 93 -1.31 7.37 -8.09
N ALA A 94 -0.55 7.48 -7.00
CA ALA A 94 -1.12 7.44 -5.65
C ALA A 94 -2.09 8.61 -5.42
N CYS A 95 -1.72 9.80 -5.87
CA CYS A 95 -2.60 10.98 -5.80
C CYS A 95 -3.90 10.77 -6.57
N LEU A 96 -3.82 10.22 -7.79
CA LEU A 96 -5.01 9.93 -8.60
C LEU A 96 -5.93 8.92 -7.92
N ALA A 97 -5.36 7.85 -7.39
CA ALA A 97 -6.13 6.80 -6.72
C ALA A 97 -6.78 7.30 -5.43
N LEU A 98 -6.06 8.08 -4.63
CA LEU A 98 -6.60 8.68 -3.40
C LEU A 98 -7.70 9.68 -3.72
N THR A 99 -7.51 10.53 -4.73
CA THR A 99 -8.52 11.49 -5.18
C THR A 99 -9.81 10.77 -5.58
N LYS A 100 -9.68 9.67 -6.33
CA LYS A 100 -10.84 8.88 -6.75
C LYS A 100 -11.52 8.20 -5.56
N ALA A 101 -10.74 7.65 -4.62
CA ALA A 101 -11.28 7.04 -3.40
C ALA A 101 -12.06 8.06 -2.56
N MET A 102 -11.51 9.26 -2.40
CA MET A 102 -12.19 10.35 -1.69
C MET A 102 -13.47 10.80 -2.38
N ALA A 103 -13.53 10.72 -3.71
CA ALA A 103 -14.74 11.05 -4.47
C ALA A 103 -15.88 10.04 -4.23
N TYR A 104 -15.56 8.82 -3.87
CA TYR A 104 -16.55 7.81 -3.48
C TYR A 104 -17.01 7.94 -2.03
N SER A 105 -16.32 8.76 -1.25
CA SER A 105 -16.61 8.97 0.15
C SER A 105 -17.06 10.41 0.37
N ASP A 106 -18.18 10.60 1.03
CA ASP A 106 -18.63 11.94 1.49
C ASP A 106 -18.50 11.98 3.01
N ASP A 107 -17.31 11.67 3.51
CA ASP A 107 -17.02 11.41 4.90
C ASP A 107 -15.62 11.93 5.24
N GLU A 108 -15.30 12.03 6.52
CA GLU A 108 -13.95 12.34 6.98
C GLU A 108 -12.96 11.18 6.75
N TRP A 109 -13.47 9.96 6.55
CA TRP A 109 -12.70 8.76 6.28
C TRP A 109 -12.66 8.46 4.80
N ILE A 110 -11.51 8.03 4.29
CA ILE A 110 -11.38 7.67 2.85
C ILE A 110 -12.10 6.36 2.53
N PHE A 111 -12.11 5.43 3.50
CA PHE A 111 -12.79 4.14 3.36
C PHE A 111 -13.80 3.94 4.50
N PRO A 112 -14.88 4.76 4.54
CA PRO A 112 -15.80 4.77 5.69
C PRO A 112 -16.53 3.46 5.91
N ARG A 113 -16.67 2.63 4.87
CA ARG A 113 -17.29 1.30 4.98
C ARG A 113 -16.63 0.43 6.05
N TYR A 114 -15.34 0.60 6.29
CA TYR A 114 -14.55 -0.20 7.22
C TYR A 114 -14.32 0.47 8.57
N ILE A 115 -14.91 1.64 8.77
CA ILE A 115 -14.81 2.36 10.03
C ILE A 115 -16.13 2.22 10.79
N LYS A 116 -16.06 1.67 12.00
CA LYS A 116 -17.20 1.47 12.90
C LYS A 116 -16.95 2.20 14.20
N ASP A 117 -17.97 2.26 15.06
CA ASP A 117 -17.84 2.91 16.35
C ASP A 117 -16.73 2.32 17.22
N ASP A 118 -16.50 1.01 17.10
CA ASP A 118 -15.52 0.26 17.87
C ASP A 118 -14.14 0.15 17.19
N GLY A 119 -13.96 0.69 15.99
CA GLY A 119 -12.65 0.71 15.36
C GLY A 119 -12.63 0.55 13.85
N CYS A 120 -11.43 0.26 13.33
CA CYS A 120 -11.17 0.06 11.91
C CYS A 120 -11.15 -1.43 11.58
N TYR A 121 -11.99 -1.84 10.63
CA TYR A 121 -12.16 -3.24 10.23
C TYR A 121 -11.30 -3.57 9.01
N ALA A 122 -9.99 -3.41 9.18
CA ALA A 122 -9.02 -3.64 8.11
C ALA A 122 -9.03 -5.09 7.60
N THR A 123 -9.34 -6.07 8.47
CA THR A 123 -9.43 -7.48 8.06
C THR A 123 -10.52 -7.68 7.02
N HIS A 124 -11.66 -7.00 7.16
CA HIS A 124 -12.74 -7.07 6.17
C HIS A 124 -12.30 -6.47 4.82
N ALA A 125 -11.59 -5.35 4.85
CA ALA A 125 -11.03 -4.75 3.64
C ALA A 125 -9.99 -5.67 3.01
N SER A 126 -9.15 -6.28 3.82
CA SER A 126 -8.15 -7.26 3.37
C SER A 126 -8.80 -8.43 2.64
N ASN A 127 -9.87 -8.98 3.21
CA ASN A 127 -10.59 -10.09 2.58
C ASN A 127 -11.25 -9.68 1.26
N ALA A 128 -11.84 -8.50 1.20
CA ALA A 128 -12.46 -7.98 -0.02
C ALA A 128 -11.41 -7.75 -1.12
N LEU A 129 -10.29 -7.14 -0.77
CA LEU A 129 -9.20 -6.90 -1.72
C LEU A 129 -8.56 -8.23 -2.17
N ALA A 130 -8.40 -9.19 -1.25
CA ALA A 130 -7.82 -10.50 -1.56
C ALA A 130 -8.65 -11.25 -2.61
N LYS A 131 -9.97 -11.15 -2.56
CA LYS A 131 -10.83 -11.76 -3.59
C LYS A 131 -10.51 -11.19 -4.97
N TRP A 132 -10.25 -9.88 -5.03
CA TRP A 132 -9.93 -9.20 -6.28
C TRP A 132 -8.53 -9.54 -6.79
N THR A 133 -7.51 -9.56 -5.90
CA THR A 133 -6.11 -9.83 -6.28
C THR A 133 -5.83 -11.30 -6.54
N LYS A 134 -6.37 -12.20 -5.72
CA LYS A 134 -6.15 -13.65 -5.88
C LYS A 134 -6.75 -14.18 -7.18
N ARG A 135 -7.93 -13.68 -7.55
CA ARG A 135 -8.60 -14.07 -8.80
C ARG A 135 -7.74 -13.72 -10.02
N ARG A 136 -7.02 -12.62 -9.96
CA ARG A 136 -6.23 -12.09 -11.07
C ARG A 136 -4.81 -12.63 -11.11
N TRP A 137 -4.15 -12.71 -9.96
CA TRP A 137 -2.71 -12.99 -9.89
C TRP A 137 -2.34 -14.07 -8.86
N GLY A 138 -3.29 -14.61 -8.13
CA GLY A 138 -3.01 -15.59 -7.09
C GLY A 138 -2.29 -15.04 -5.86
N MET A 139 -2.24 -13.72 -5.70
CA MET A 139 -1.50 -13.05 -4.62
C MET A 139 -2.40 -12.16 -3.77
N THR A 140 -1.94 -11.85 -2.56
CA THR A 140 -2.63 -10.95 -1.63
C THR A 140 -2.06 -9.54 -1.68
N ALA A 141 -2.76 -8.60 -1.04
CA ALA A 141 -2.32 -7.20 -0.94
C ALA A 141 -0.95 -7.05 -0.24
N HIS A 142 -0.60 -7.96 0.66
CA HIS A 142 0.68 -7.91 1.36
C HIS A 142 1.88 -8.00 0.39
N SER A 143 1.68 -8.70 -0.73
CA SER A 143 2.68 -8.76 -1.80
C SER A 143 2.99 -7.40 -2.42
N LEU A 144 2.06 -6.45 -2.37
CA LEU A 144 2.29 -5.09 -2.86
C LEU A 144 3.36 -4.36 -2.03
N ARG A 145 3.34 -4.57 -0.72
CA ARG A 145 4.34 -3.99 0.18
C ARG A 145 5.74 -4.57 -0.08
N HIS A 146 5.83 -5.88 -0.28
CA HIS A 146 7.08 -6.53 -0.68
C HIS A 146 7.57 -6.03 -2.04
N THR A 147 6.67 -5.90 -3.00
CA THR A 147 6.99 -5.39 -4.34
C THR A 147 7.52 -3.96 -4.29
N PHE A 148 6.91 -3.09 -3.48
CA PHE A 148 7.37 -1.73 -3.27
C PHE A 148 8.82 -1.71 -2.77
N ARG A 149 9.12 -2.51 -1.75
CA ARG A 149 10.46 -2.63 -1.19
C ARG A 149 11.48 -3.10 -2.22
N ASP A 150 11.13 -4.14 -2.99
CA ASP A 150 12.01 -4.69 -4.03
C ASP A 150 12.26 -3.68 -5.15
N ARG A 151 11.25 -2.91 -5.54
CA ARG A 151 11.41 -1.86 -6.56
C ARG A 151 12.34 -0.75 -6.09
N LEU A 152 12.25 -0.35 -4.83
CA LEU A 152 13.15 0.66 -4.27
C LEU A 152 14.59 0.14 -4.20
N ARG A 153 14.77 -1.13 -3.84
CA ARG A 153 16.10 -1.77 -3.85
C ARG A 153 16.67 -1.83 -5.26
N ALA A 154 15.87 -2.21 -6.25
CA ALA A 154 16.28 -2.25 -7.64
C ALA A 154 16.66 -0.87 -8.18
N ALA A 155 16.03 0.18 -7.67
CA ALA A 155 16.36 1.57 -7.99
C ALA A 155 17.53 2.11 -7.15
N GLU A 156 18.18 1.26 -6.36
CA GLU A 156 19.34 1.59 -5.53
C GLU A 156 19.06 2.68 -4.49
N VAL A 157 17.82 2.76 -4.01
CA VAL A 157 17.46 3.66 -2.91
C VAL A 157 18.16 3.16 -1.63
N PRO A 158 18.79 4.04 -0.84
CA PRO A 158 19.45 3.63 0.39
C PRO A 158 18.51 2.92 1.36
N LEU A 159 19.00 1.87 2.02
CA LEU A 159 18.17 1.04 2.91
C LEU A 159 17.48 1.85 3.99
N GLU A 160 18.16 2.85 4.56
CA GLU A 160 17.57 3.72 5.58
C GLU A 160 16.34 4.48 5.05
N ALA A 161 16.42 4.98 3.81
CA ALA A 161 15.31 5.67 3.17
C ALA A 161 14.16 4.70 2.89
N ILE A 162 14.46 3.48 2.43
CA ILE A 162 13.45 2.44 2.22
C ILE A 162 12.70 2.16 3.52
N ASP A 163 13.44 1.96 4.61
CA ASP A 163 12.86 1.65 5.91
C ASP A 163 12.00 2.79 6.45
N GLN A 164 12.42 4.03 6.24
CA GLN A 164 11.62 5.20 6.62
C GLN A 164 10.31 5.27 5.82
N LEU A 165 10.37 5.05 4.52
CA LEU A 165 9.17 5.10 3.66
C LEU A 165 8.16 4.02 4.05
N GLY A 166 8.62 2.81 4.30
CA GLY A 166 7.75 1.68 4.62
C GLY A 166 7.44 1.48 6.10
N GLY A 167 8.08 2.24 6.98
CA GLY A 167 7.95 2.01 8.42
C GLY A 167 8.56 0.68 8.84
N TRP A 168 9.63 0.21 8.16
CA TRP A 168 10.35 -1.00 8.54
C TRP A 168 11.44 -0.67 9.56
N SER A 169 11.70 -1.63 10.45
CA SER A 169 12.91 -1.60 11.27
C SER A 169 14.07 -2.21 10.49
N SER A 170 15.20 -1.52 10.43
CA SER A 170 16.37 -2.02 9.72
C SER A 170 17.44 -2.53 10.67
N VAL A 171 18.27 -3.44 10.17
CA VAL A 171 19.45 -3.92 10.88
C VAL A 171 20.44 -2.78 11.13
N SER A 172 20.53 -1.83 10.20
CA SER A 172 21.36 -0.64 10.36
C SER A 172 20.89 0.24 11.52
N ASN A 173 19.57 0.38 11.71
CA ASN A 173 19.03 1.11 12.85
C ASN A 173 19.35 0.42 14.18
N ILE A 174 19.37 -0.91 14.21
CA ILE A 174 19.78 -1.68 15.37
C ILE A 174 21.26 -1.45 15.65
N GLY A 175 22.09 -1.51 14.61
CA GLY A 175 23.53 -1.24 14.73
C GLY A 175 23.83 0.17 15.21
N SER A 176 23.14 1.18 14.75
CA SER A 176 23.31 2.56 15.17
C SER A 176 22.91 2.81 16.63
N ARG A 177 22.02 1.98 17.20
CA ARG A 177 21.64 2.06 18.63
C ARG A 177 22.73 1.53 19.55
N TYR A 178 23.59 0.65 19.06
CA TYR A 178 24.65 0.02 19.83
C TYR A 178 26.04 0.58 19.52
N GLY A 179 26.11 1.42 18.53
CA GLY A 179 27.34 2.11 18.15
C GLY A 179 27.41 3.51 18.69
#